data_b673a020542c1b78f156bc30a76fd6ce
#
_entry.id   b673a020542c1b78f156bc30a76fd6ce
#
_cell.length_a   1.000
_cell.length_b   1.000
_cell.length_c   1.000
_cell.angle_alpha   90.00
_cell.angle_beta   90.00
_cell.angle_gamma   90.00
#
_symmetry.space_group_name_H-M   'P 1'
#
loop_
_entity.id
_entity.type
_entity.pdbx_description
1 polymer ?
#
loop_
_entity_poly.entity_id
_entity_poly.type
_entity_poly.pdbx_seq_one_letter_code
_entity_poly.pdbx_strand_id
1 'polypeptide(L)'
;MYSAYVQSLLYNVLFDDHRFAEPGALSFDHWSFFWGGEPKHFPYDQNSLNEHLYWQMVRSGYVGIACEPSCIFQICNHPAILGFRMHDVLTGGSRAEEVVTGYEQAWRDFGRLDPGGHYNMMVSGDTRAVRPNALKAPWVDAWCGSLMNMWNRDFVCQHYPRQLAEILVPGEDGALSVVFPPPMEAMGRQVVNDTCDFGWVAVWASEIGDADTLTGLLTHASTTSPGTGRTSPNRWSPRSPTPST
;
A
#
# COMPACT_ATOMS: atom_id res chain seq x y z
N MET A 1 5.65 -7.78 6.41
CA MET A 1 5.29 -7.63 7.83
C MET A 1 3.97 -6.86 7.99
N TYR A 2 3.85 -5.58 7.59
CA TYR A 2 2.61 -4.78 7.79
C TYR A 2 1.36 -5.39 7.15
N SER A 3 1.45 -5.84 5.91
CA SER A 3 0.32 -6.44 5.20
C SER A 3 -0.17 -7.72 5.86
N ALA A 4 0.75 -8.58 6.32
CA ALA A 4 0.40 -9.78 7.06
C ALA A 4 -0.26 -9.46 8.40
N TYR A 5 0.22 -8.41 9.09
CA TYR A 5 -0.39 -7.92 10.32
C TYR A 5 -1.84 -7.48 10.11
N VAL A 6 -2.08 -6.59 9.13
CA VAL A 6 -3.44 -6.13 8.81
C VAL A 6 -4.33 -7.29 8.38
N GLN A 7 -3.84 -8.17 7.50
CA GLN A 7 -4.61 -9.32 7.03
C GLN A 7 -5.00 -10.25 8.19
N SER A 8 -4.09 -10.50 9.13
CA SER A 8 -4.38 -11.33 10.29
C SER A 8 -5.49 -10.75 11.17
N LEU A 9 -5.51 -9.42 11.34
CA LEU A 9 -6.56 -8.73 12.09
C LEU A 9 -7.89 -8.72 11.34
N LEU A 10 -7.87 -8.64 9.99
CA LEU A 10 -9.08 -8.76 9.18
C LEU A 10 -9.76 -10.13 9.36
N TYR A 11 -9.01 -11.21 9.58
CA TYR A 11 -9.60 -12.52 9.89
C TYR A 11 -10.45 -12.47 11.17
N ASN A 12 -9.95 -11.77 12.21
CA ASN A 12 -10.75 -11.58 13.42
C ASN A 12 -12.03 -10.77 13.13
N VAL A 13 -11.90 -9.66 12.38
CA VAL A 13 -13.02 -8.74 12.12
C VAL A 13 -14.08 -9.36 11.22
N LEU A 14 -13.66 -10.06 10.16
CA LEU A 14 -14.58 -10.57 9.13
C LEU A 14 -15.13 -11.96 9.42
N PHE A 15 -14.36 -12.78 10.12
CA PHE A 15 -14.67 -14.21 10.27
C PHE A 15 -14.71 -14.70 11.72
N ASP A 16 -14.49 -13.82 12.70
CA ASP A 16 -14.33 -14.18 14.13
C ASP A 16 -13.27 -15.29 14.32
N ASP A 17 -12.22 -15.25 13.49
CA ASP A 17 -11.17 -16.24 13.45
C ASP A 17 -9.90 -15.73 14.14
N HIS A 18 -9.61 -16.25 15.31
CA HIS A 18 -8.54 -15.82 16.21
C HIS A 18 -7.24 -16.64 16.07
N ARG A 19 -7.10 -17.46 15.02
CA ARG A 19 -5.91 -18.32 14.83
C ARG A 19 -4.58 -17.59 14.87
N PHE A 20 -4.55 -16.34 14.45
CA PHE A 20 -3.33 -15.53 14.43
C PHE A 20 -3.00 -14.84 15.76
N ALA A 21 -3.87 -14.99 16.78
CA ALA A 21 -3.56 -14.58 18.15
C ALA A 21 -2.72 -15.63 18.91
N GLU A 22 -2.64 -16.85 18.38
CA GLU A 22 -1.84 -17.92 19.00
C GLU A 22 -0.32 -17.64 18.85
N PRO A 23 0.49 -17.94 19.86
CA PRO A 23 1.93 -17.73 19.83
C PRO A 23 2.60 -18.40 18.62
N GLY A 24 3.35 -17.61 17.83
CA GLY A 24 4.06 -18.12 16.64
C GLY A 24 3.20 -18.33 15.40
N ALA A 25 1.91 -17.95 15.43
CA ALA A 25 1.01 -18.09 14.28
C ALA A 25 1.37 -17.17 13.09
N LEU A 26 2.13 -16.11 13.33
CA LEU A 26 2.71 -15.24 12.31
C LEU A 26 4.22 -15.40 12.34
N SER A 27 4.81 -15.96 11.29
CA SER A 27 6.26 -16.12 11.22
C SER A 27 6.85 -15.48 9.97
N PHE A 28 8.05 -14.92 10.12
CA PHE A 28 8.78 -14.28 9.04
C PHE A 28 10.20 -14.84 9.00
N ASP A 29 10.63 -15.19 7.79
CA ASP A 29 11.98 -15.65 7.56
C ASP A 29 12.82 -14.55 6.90
N HIS A 30 14.05 -14.40 7.36
CA HIS A 30 15.00 -13.51 6.71
C HIS A 30 15.42 -14.09 5.35
N TRP A 31 15.19 -13.33 4.30
CA TRP A 31 15.56 -13.70 2.93
C TRP A 31 17.05 -13.41 2.70
N SER A 32 17.91 -14.29 3.24
CA SER A 32 19.35 -14.16 3.11
C SER A 32 19.86 -14.16 1.66
N PHE A 33 19.11 -14.77 0.74
CA PHE A 33 19.37 -14.70 -0.70
C PHE A 33 19.42 -13.26 -1.24
N PHE A 34 18.52 -12.38 -0.76
CA PHE A 34 18.48 -10.99 -1.20
C PHE A 34 19.31 -10.05 -0.33
N TRP A 35 19.30 -10.27 0.98
CA TRP A 35 19.84 -9.31 1.93
C TRP A 35 21.18 -9.75 2.51
N GLY A 36 21.63 -10.97 2.17
CA GLY A 36 22.82 -11.57 2.78
C GLY A 36 22.62 -11.96 4.26
N GLY A 37 23.69 -12.39 4.89
CA GLY A 37 23.69 -12.82 6.30
C GLY A 37 23.13 -14.21 6.51
N GLU A 38 23.11 -14.63 7.78
CA GLU A 38 22.61 -15.95 8.17
C GLU A 38 21.07 -15.99 8.15
N PRO A 39 20.44 -17.12 7.78
CA PRO A 39 19.00 -17.29 7.88
C PRO A 39 18.52 -17.06 9.31
N LYS A 40 17.42 -16.29 9.43
CA LYS A 40 16.77 -16.01 10.72
C LYS A 40 15.28 -16.25 10.61
N HIS A 41 14.71 -16.78 11.68
CA HIS A 41 13.29 -17.02 11.82
C HIS A 41 12.73 -16.15 12.94
N PHE A 42 11.64 -15.46 12.66
CA PHE A 42 11.02 -14.50 13.58
C PHE A 42 9.56 -14.92 13.82
N PRO A 43 9.26 -15.66 14.89
CA PRO A 43 7.89 -16.01 15.25
C PRO A 43 7.21 -14.84 15.98
N TYR A 44 5.99 -14.54 15.57
CA TYR A 44 5.10 -13.57 16.19
C TYR A 44 3.69 -14.15 16.33
N ASP A 45 2.89 -13.48 17.10
CA ASP A 45 1.43 -13.45 17.08
C ASP A 45 0.96 -12.01 16.85
N GLN A 46 -0.34 -11.77 16.80
CA GLN A 46 -0.90 -10.43 16.59
C GLN A 46 -0.44 -9.42 17.65
N ASN A 47 -0.37 -9.83 18.92
CA ASN A 47 0.01 -8.93 20.02
C ASN A 47 1.50 -8.61 20.00
N SER A 48 2.35 -9.61 19.89
CA SER A 48 3.80 -9.44 19.84
C SER A 48 4.25 -8.68 18.59
N LEU A 49 3.55 -8.87 17.45
CA LEU A 49 3.82 -8.11 16.23
C LEU A 49 3.35 -6.65 16.37
N ASN A 50 2.16 -6.41 16.96
CA ASN A 50 1.71 -5.07 17.30
C ASN A 50 2.71 -4.32 18.18
N GLU A 51 3.20 -4.97 19.23
CA GLU A 51 4.22 -4.42 20.13
C GLU A 51 5.51 -4.09 19.38
N HIS A 52 5.98 -5.00 18.55
CA HIS A 52 7.20 -4.82 17.75
C HIS A 52 7.09 -3.62 16.79
N LEU A 53 5.98 -3.51 16.06
CA LEU A 53 5.73 -2.42 15.12
C LEU A 53 5.57 -1.08 15.85
N TYR A 54 4.86 -1.07 16.98
CA TYR A 54 4.70 0.13 17.82
C TYR A 54 6.05 0.70 18.27
N TRP A 55 6.92 -0.14 18.81
CA TRP A 55 8.25 0.33 19.26
C TRP A 55 9.16 0.77 18.11
N GLN A 56 8.95 0.25 16.90
CA GLN A 56 9.63 0.79 15.72
C GLN A 56 9.13 2.20 15.37
N MET A 57 7.82 2.45 15.46
CA MET A 57 7.24 3.79 15.28
C MET A 57 7.82 4.78 16.31
N VAL A 58 7.81 4.41 17.59
CA VAL A 58 8.36 5.26 18.67
C VAL A 58 9.84 5.57 18.42
N ARG A 59 10.67 4.56 18.14
CA ARG A 59 12.11 4.74 17.90
C ARG A 59 12.43 5.60 16.69
N SER A 60 11.60 5.61 15.67
CA SER A 60 11.75 6.48 14.50
C SER A 60 11.32 7.94 14.75
N GLY A 61 10.72 8.22 15.92
CA GLY A 61 10.04 9.48 16.20
C GLY A 61 8.74 9.61 15.40
N TYR A 62 8.03 8.51 15.23
CA TYR A 62 6.78 8.37 14.50
C TYR A 62 6.82 8.72 13.01
N VAL A 63 7.99 8.88 12.40
CA VAL A 63 8.09 9.07 10.94
C VAL A 63 7.61 7.84 10.20
N GLY A 64 7.76 6.69 10.80
CA GLY A 64 7.32 5.41 10.29
C GLY A 64 8.34 4.30 10.51
N ILE A 65 7.97 3.13 10.04
CA ILE A 65 8.78 1.92 10.10
C ILE A 65 9.48 1.75 8.76
N ALA A 66 10.79 1.51 8.78
CA ALA A 66 11.55 1.24 7.57
C ALA A 66 11.14 -0.13 6.97
N CYS A 67 10.77 -0.17 5.71
CA CYS A 67 10.46 -1.41 5.00
C CYS A 67 11.67 -1.99 4.27
N GLU A 68 12.61 -1.15 3.85
CA GLU A 68 13.95 -1.51 3.40
C GLU A 68 14.98 -0.80 4.26
N PRO A 69 16.26 -1.24 4.25
CA PRO A 69 17.30 -0.57 5.02
C PRO A 69 17.32 0.95 4.81
N SER A 70 17.15 1.70 5.88
CA SER A 70 17.12 3.18 5.90
C SER A 70 16.03 3.84 5.02
N CYS A 71 15.02 3.11 4.58
CA CYS A 71 13.94 3.63 3.74
C CYS A 71 12.61 3.62 4.49
N ILE A 72 12.14 4.78 4.93
CA ILE A 72 10.84 4.95 5.58
C ILE A 72 9.86 5.52 4.55
N PHE A 73 9.17 4.63 3.86
CA PHE A 73 8.18 5.02 2.84
C PHE A 73 6.87 5.45 3.48
N GLN A 74 6.33 6.57 3.02
CA GLN A 74 5.02 7.04 3.46
C GLN A 74 3.94 6.02 3.11
N ILE A 75 3.94 5.53 1.88
CA ILE A 75 3.00 4.53 1.38
C ILE A 75 2.95 3.23 2.21
N CYS A 76 4.11 2.74 2.68
CA CYS A 76 4.20 1.48 3.41
C CYS A 76 3.69 1.58 4.85
N ASN A 77 3.61 2.79 5.41
CA ASN A 77 3.24 2.98 6.80
C ASN A 77 1.73 3.09 7.05
N HIS A 78 0.93 3.38 6.02
CA HIS A 78 -0.53 3.39 6.16
C HIS A 78 -1.12 2.03 6.58
N PRO A 79 -0.70 0.89 6.02
CA PRO A 79 -1.11 -0.41 6.52
C PRO A 79 -0.78 -0.63 8.01
N ALA A 80 0.40 -0.18 8.48
CA ALA A 80 0.75 -0.29 9.90
C ALA A 80 -0.21 0.50 10.79
N ILE A 81 -0.55 1.74 10.40
CA ILE A 81 -1.52 2.59 11.12
C ILE A 81 -2.90 1.92 11.16
N LEU A 82 -3.36 1.37 10.05
CA LEU A 82 -4.63 0.62 10.00
C LEU A 82 -4.59 -0.60 10.93
N GLY A 83 -3.46 -1.31 10.97
CA GLY A 83 -3.26 -2.42 11.89
C GLY A 83 -3.38 -2.00 13.34
N PHE A 84 -2.76 -0.90 13.77
CA PHE A 84 -2.91 -0.38 15.14
C PHE A 84 -4.37 -0.03 15.46
N ARG A 85 -5.08 0.60 14.53
CA ARG A 85 -6.50 0.93 14.72
C ARG A 85 -7.39 -0.30 14.87
N MET A 86 -7.18 -1.30 14.02
CA MET A 86 -7.92 -2.56 14.12
C MET A 86 -7.60 -3.32 15.40
N HIS A 87 -6.32 -3.34 15.80
CA HIS A 87 -5.91 -3.98 17.04
C HIS A 87 -6.56 -3.31 18.26
N ASP A 88 -6.56 -1.98 18.31
CA ASP A 88 -7.20 -1.24 19.40
C ASP A 88 -8.71 -1.50 19.47
N VAL A 89 -9.40 -1.57 18.32
CA VAL A 89 -10.83 -1.92 18.28
C VAL A 89 -11.07 -3.32 18.83
N LEU A 90 -10.22 -4.29 18.51
CA LEU A 90 -10.35 -5.67 18.94
C LEU A 90 -9.98 -5.89 20.42
N THR A 91 -9.06 -5.10 20.96
CA THR A 91 -8.50 -5.31 22.30
C THR A 91 -8.91 -4.25 23.32
N GLY A 92 -9.56 -3.16 22.89
CA GLY A 92 -9.87 -2.00 23.74
C GLY A 92 -8.63 -1.13 24.03
N GLY A 93 -7.61 -1.19 23.17
CA GLY A 93 -6.39 -0.37 23.29
C GLY A 93 -6.57 1.07 22.85
N SER A 94 -5.48 1.86 22.90
CA SER A 94 -5.43 3.28 22.49
C SER A 94 -4.12 3.67 21.78
N ARG A 95 -3.32 2.72 21.35
CA ARG A 95 -2.03 2.96 20.68
C ARG A 95 -2.17 3.67 19.34
N ALA A 96 -3.26 3.40 18.64
CA ALA A 96 -3.51 4.00 17.34
C ALA A 96 -3.61 5.52 17.41
N GLU A 97 -4.23 6.07 18.45
CA GLU A 97 -4.35 7.52 18.64
C GLU A 97 -2.97 8.18 18.79
N GLU A 98 -2.11 7.60 19.63
CA GLU A 98 -0.74 8.07 19.81
C GLU A 98 0.07 8.00 18.51
N VAL A 99 0.01 6.84 17.83
CA VAL A 99 0.75 6.62 16.57
C VAL A 99 0.26 7.59 15.48
N VAL A 100 -1.04 7.78 15.31
CA VAL A 100 -1.61 8.71 14.33
C VAL A 100 -1.16 10.13 14.63
N THR A 101 -1.29 10.58 15.88
CA THR A 101 -0.89 11.94 16.30
C THR A 101 0.59 12.18 16.05
N GLY A 102 1.44 11.24 16.46
CA GLY A 102 2.88 11.32 16.24
C GLY A 102 3.26 11.30 14.77
N TYR A 103 2.65 10.41 13.97
CA TYR A 103 2.88 10.30 12.54
C TYR A 103 2.46 11.56 11.78
N GLU A 104 1.33 12.14 12.12
CA GLU A 104 0.89 13.40 11.51
C GLU A 104 1.83 14.55 11.84
N GLN A 105 2.29 14.65 13.09
CA GLN A 105 3.26 15.67 13.47
C GLN A 105 4.58 15.49 12.73
N ALA A 106 5.13 14.27 12.73
CA ALA A 106 6.38 13.97 12.06
C ALA A 106 6.34 14.32 10.55
N TRP A 107 5.27 13.92 9.86
CA TRP A 107 5.14 14.22 8.42
C TRP A 107 4.78 15.67 8.13
N ARG A 108 4.23 16.42 9.08
CA ARG A 108 4.15 17.89 8.99
C ARG A 108 5.52 18.53 9.00
N ASP A 109 6.39 18.07 9.89
CA ASP A 109 7.75 18.60 10.05
C ASP A 109 8.65 18.26 8.85
N PHE A 110 8.48 17.08 8.27
CA PHE A 110 9.21 16.65 7.05
C PHE A 110 8.64 17.22 5.76
N GLY A 111 7.39 17.66 5.75
CA GLY A 111 6.61 17.96 4.55
C GLY A 111 6.00 16.69 3.96
N ARG A 112 4.70 16.48 4.25
CA ARG A 112 3.96 15.32 3.71
C ARG A 112 3.83 15.37 2.21
N LEU A 113 3.62 16.57 1.67
CA LEU A 113 3.50 16.85 0.24
C LEU A 113 4.71 17.63 -0.23
N ASP A 114 5.05 17.44 -1.50
CA ASP A 114 6.00 18.28 -2.20
C ASP A 114 5.39 19.65 -2.57
N PRO A 115 6.17 20.60 -3.12
CA PRO A 115 5.63 21.90 -3.55
C PRO A 115 4.55 21.79 -4.63
N GLY A 116 4.50 20.71 -5.41
CA GLY A 116 3.45 20.40 -6.38
C GLY A 116 2.15 19.93 -5.75
N GLY A 117 2.17 19.53 -4.49
CA GLY A 117 1.02 18.99 -3.76
C GLY A 117 0.89 17.46 -3.86
N HIS A 118 1.92 16.77 -4.35
CA HIS A 118 1.99 15.30 -4.40
C HIS A 118 2.65 14.74 -3.14
N TYR A 119 2.29 13.52 -2.75
CA TYR A 119 2.89 12.90 -1.58
C TYR A 119 4.40 12.68 -1.78
N ASN A 120 5.18 13.09 -0.81
CA ASN A 120 6.58 12.69 -0.75
C ASN A 120 6.67 11.17 -0.56
N MET A 121 7.59 10.53 -1.30
CA MET A 121 7.65 9.08 -1.32
C MET A 121 8.17 8.51 0.00
N MET A 122 9.29 9.04 0.50
CA MET A 122 9.97 8.49 1.67
C MET A 122 10.86 9.50 2.40
N VAL A 123 11.25 9.13 3.61
CA VAL A 123 12.32 9.75 4.39
C VAL A 123 13.47 8.75 4.53
N SER A 124 14.71 9.18 4.30
CA SER A 124 15.88 8.38 4.64
C SER A 124 16.03 8.25 6.16
N GLY A 125 16.13 7.03 6.66
CA GLY A 125 16.33 6.77 8.10
C GLY A 125 17.64 7.34 8.62
N ASP A 126 18.72 7.28 7.82
CA ASP A 126 20.05 7.70 8.22
C ASP A 126 20.23 9.22 8.14
N THR A 127 19.86 9.81 7.01
CA THR A 127 20.10 11.24 6.75
C THR A 127 18.92 12.14 7.09
N ARG A 128 17.77 11.57 7.37
CA ARG A 128 16.50 12.28 7.56
C ARG A 128 16.08 13.14 6.37
N ALA A 129 16.65 12.86 5.20
CA ALA A 129 16.32 13.58 3.98
C ALA A 129 15.02 13.07 3.37
N VAL A 130 14.15 14.01 3.02
CA VAL A 130 12.91 13.72 2.27
C VAL A 130 13.23 13.42 0.82
N ARG A 131 12.56 12.40 0.27
CA ARG A 131 12.61 12.04 -1.15
C ARG A 131 11.22 12.20 -1.76
N PRO A 132 11.06 13.14 -2.70
CA PRO A 132 9.79 13.34 -3.38
C PRO A 132 9.48 12.18 -4.33
N ASN A 133 8.24 12.13 -4.81
CA ASN A 133 7.84 11.31 -5.96
C ASN A 133 8.38 11.97 -7.26
N ALA A 134 9.69 11.82 -7.50
CA ALA A 134 10.38 12.53 -8.59
C ALA A 134 9.87 12.14 -9.99
N LEU A 135 9.31 10.95 -10.13
CA LEU A 135 8.75 10.46 -11.40
C LEU A 135 7.29 10.89 -11.58
N LYS A 136 6.68 11.52 -10.58
CA LYS A 136 5.24 11.83 -10.54
C LYS A 136 4.37 10.60 -10.86
N ALA A 137 4.80 9.45 -10.34
CA ALA A 137 4.08 8.20 -10.55
C ALA A 137 2.73 8.25 -9.81
N PRO A 138 1.60 8.10 -10.53
CA PRO A 138 0.25 8.21 -9.95
C PRO A 138 -0.02 7.27 -8.79
N TRP A 139 0.58 6.06 -8.82
CA TRP A 139 0.37 5.06 -7.79
C TRP A 139 0.82 5.52 -6.39
N VAL A 140 1.76 6.46 -6.27
CA VAL A 140 2.21 6.97 -4.97
C VAL A 140 1.11 7.77 -4.29
N ASP A 141 0.52 8.72 -5.02
CA ASP A 141 -0.59 9.53 -4.49
C ASP A 141 -1.82 8.67 -4.25
N ALA A 142 -2.13 7.79 -5.19
CA ALA A 142 -3.30 6.93 -5.11
C ALA A 142 -3.21 5.92 -3.95
N TRP A 143 -2.07 5.30 -3.73
CA TRP A 143 -1.85 4.40 -2.59
C TRP A 143 -1.93 5.16 -1.27
N CYS A 144 -1.19 6.28 -1.13
CA CYS A 144 -1.26 7.11 0.07
C CYS A 144 -2.70 7.58 0.34
N GLY A 145 -3.35 8.15 -0.67
CA GLY A 145 -4.70 8.68 -0.54
C GLY A 145 -5.73 7.61 -0.20
N SER A 146 -5.70 6.44 -0.86
CA SER A 146 -6.62 5.35 -0.59
C SER A 146 -6.54 4.87 0.86
N LEU A 147 -5.35 4.56 1.33
CA LEU A 147 -5.16 3.99 2.67
C LEU A 147 -5.28 5.05 3.77
N MET A 148 -4.83 6.28 3.52
CA MET A 148 -4.99 7.37 4.45
C MET A 148 -6.46 7.79 4.61
N ASN A 149 -7.29 7.64 3.58
CA ASN A 149 -8.72 7.94 3.63
C ASN A 149 -9.42 7.23 4.80
N MET A 150 -8.94 6.06 5.21
CA MET A 150 -9.50 5.27 6.30
C MET A 150 -9.22 5.86 7.68
N TRP A 151 -8.29 6.82 7.82
CA TRP A 151 -7.94 7.39 9.13
C TRP A 151 -7.74 8.91 9.13
N ASN A 152 -7.55 9.56 7.96
CA ASN A 152 -7.46 11.00 7.82
C ASN A 152 -8.17 11.47 6.54
N ARG A 153 -9.47 11.24 6.49
CA ARG A 153 -10.31 11.52 5.33
C ARG A 153 -10.28 13.00 4.93
N ASP A 154 -10.32 13.91 5.90
CA ASP A 154 -10.41 15.35 5.62
C ASP A 154 -9.17 15.82 4.85
N PHE A 155 -7.98 15.40 5.26
CA PHE A 155 -6.75 15.71 4.55
C PHE A 155 -6.77 15.16 3.12
N VAL A 156 -7.18 13.91 2.95
CA VAL A 156 -7.24 13.28 1.62
C VAL A 156 -8.24 14.00 0.73
N CYS A 157 -9.46 14.24 1.19
CA CYS A 157 -10.49 14.94 0.42
C CYS A 157 -10.09 16.37 0.03
N GLN A 158 -9.30 17.04 0.87
CA GLN A 158 -8.78 18.38 0.58
C GLN A 158 -7.82 18.38 -0.60
N HIS A 159 -6.98 17.36 -0.74
CA HIS A 159 -5.90 17.32 -1.74
C HIS A 159 -6.25 16.53 -2.99
N TYR A 160 -7.16 15.55 -2.88
CA TYR A 160 -7.58 14.65 -3.94
C TYR A 160 -7.90 15.35 -5.27
N PRO A 161 -8.76 16.40 -5.33
CA PRO A 161 -9.16 16.96 -6.62
C PRO A 161 -7.98 17.55 -7.41
N ARG A 162 -7.04 18.19 -6.70
CA ARG A 162 -5.86 18.78 -7.33
C ARG A 162 -4.89 17.69 -7.81
N GLN A 163 -4.60 16.71 -6.96
CA GLN A 163 -3.71 15.59 -7.30
C GLN A 163 -4.26 14.81 -8.48
N LEU A 164 -5.56 14.52 -8.46
CA LEU A 164 -6.22 13.78 -9.52
C LEU A 164 -6.20 14.51 -10.87
N ALA A 165 -6.40 15.83 -10.87
CA ALA A 165 -6.39 16.64 -12.08
C ALA A 165 -5.05 16.60 -12.86
N GLU A 166 -3.93 16.37 -12.16
CA GLU A 166 -2.62 16.21 -12.79
C GLU A 166 -2.33 14.76 -13.25
N ILE A 167 -3.16 13.81 -12.82
CA ILE A 167 -2.99 12.38 -13.08
C ILE A 167 -3.88 11.90 -14.22
N LEU A 168 -5.11 12.41 -14.33
CA LEU A 168 -6.08 11.93 -15.31
C LEU A 168 -5.79 12.41 -16.72
N VAL A 169 -6.00 11.52 -17.67
CA VAL A 169 -5.94 11.79 -19.11
C VAL A 169 -7.31 11.50 -19.72
N PRO A 170 -8.04 12.53 -20.18
CA PRO A 170 -9.32 12.34 -20.87
C PRO A 170 -9.14 11.58 -22.18
N GLY A 171 -10.02 10.62 -22.44
CA GLY A 171 -10.16 9.88 -23.68
C GLY A 171 -11.48 10.20 -24.41
N GLU A 172 -11.84 9.38 -25.39
CA GLU A 172 -13.12 9.48 -26.09
C GLU A 172 -14.26 8.87 -25.27
N ASP A 173 -15.49 9.28 -25.56
CA ASP A 173 -16.73 8.73 -24.97
C ASP A 173 -16.74 8.73 -23.42
N GLY A 174 -16.08 9.70 -22.78
CA GLY A 174 -16.02 9.80 -21.33
C GLY A 174 -15.03 8.84 -20.67
N ALA A 175 -14.23 8.11 -21.45
CA ALA A 175 -13.16 7.28 -20.92
C ALA A 175 -12.08 8.15 -20.26
N LEU A 176 -11.50 7.64 -19.17
CA LEU A 176 -10.38 8.26 -18.47
C LEU A 176 -9.22 7.27 -18.35
N SER A 177 -8.03 7.73 -18.69
CA SER A 177 -6.78 7.00 -18.43
C SER A 177 -5.95 7.77 -17.41
N VAL A 178 -4.75 7.30 -17.11
CA VAL A 178 -3.81 7.97 -16.21
C VAL A 178 -2.51 8.29 -16.94
N VAL A 179 -1.81 9.32 -16.48
CA VAL A 179 -0.44 9.60 -16.91
C VAL A 179 0.45 8.44 -16.49
N PHE A 180 1.26 7.94 -17.40
CA PHE A 180 2.26 6.93 -17.07
C PHE A 180 3.64 7.59 -16.96
N PRO A 181 4.36 7.32 -15.85
CA PRO A 181 5.72 7.79 -15.74
C PRO A 181 6.61 7.13 -16.81
N PRO A 182 7.71 7.79 -17.21
CA PRO A 182 8.66 7.16 -18.14
C PRO A 182 9.17 5.84 -17.54
N PRO A 183 9.49 4.85 -18.41
CA PRO A 183 10.04 3.59 -17.95
C PRO A 183 11.27 3.80 -17.07
N MET A 184 11.32 3.13 -15.93
CA MET A 184 12.49 3.11 -15.07
C MET A 184 13.46 2.02 -15.52
N GLU A 185 14.75 2.31 -15.49
CA GLU A 185 15.76 1.28 -15.64
C GLU A 185 16.03 0.62 -14.28
N ALA A 186 15.73 -0.66 -14.15
CA ALA A 186 16.04 -1.45 -12.98
C ALA A 186 16.68 -2.78 -13.39
N MET A 187 17.84 -3.11 -12.79
CA MET A 187 18.58 -4.34 -13.05
C MET A 187 18.91 -4.55 -14.55
N GLY A 188 19.23 -3.46 -15.28
CA GLY A 188 19.54 -3.50 -16.71
C GLY A 188 18.32 -3.77 -17.60
N ARG A 189 17.11 -3.55 -17.10
CA ARG A 189 15.85 -3.68 -17.85
C ARG A 189 14.98 -2.44 -17.66
N GLN A 190 14.24 -2.10 -18.72
CA GLN A 190 13.17 -1.09 -18.59
C GLN A 190 11.96 -1.73 -17.91
N VAL A 191 11.53 -1.12 -16.81
CA VAL A 191 10.31 -1.52 -16.07
C VAL A 191 9.25 -0.46 -16.34
N VAL A 192 8.16 -0.90 -16.96
CA VAL A 192 6.94 -0.11 -17.14
C VAL A 192 5.93 -0.61 -16.12
N ASN A 193 5.36 0.28 -15.32
CA ASN A 193 4.42 -0.08 -14.25
C ASN A 193 3.04 0.55 -14.43
N ASP A 194 2.57 0.63 -15.67
CA ASP A 194 1.31 1.23 -16.07
C ASP A 194 0.09 0.60 -15.36
N THR A 195 0.08 -0.72 -15.24
CA THR A 195 -1.03 -1.44 -14.56
C THR A 195 -1.15 -1.07 -13.09
N CYS A 196 -0.01 -0.86 -12.40
CA CYS A 196 -0.02 -0.45 -11.00
C CYS A 196 -0.57 0.98 -10.85
N ASP A 197 -0.12 1.91 -11.68
CA ASP A 197 -0.58 3.30 -11.67
C ASP A 197 -2.08 3.39 -11.91
N PHE A 198 -2.58 2.77 -12.98
CA PHE A 198 -3.99 2.76 -13.31
C PHE A 198 -4.84 2.11 -12.21
N GLY A 199 -4.43 0.93 -11.75
CA GLY A 199 -5.17 0.16 -10.75
C GLY A 199 -5.32 0.90 -9.43
N TRP A 200 -4.25 1.54 -8.94
CA TRP A 200 -4.30 2.30 -7.71
C TRP A 200 -5.15 3.57 -7.81
N VAL A 201 -5.15 4.26 -8.96
CA VAL A 201 -6.03 5.42 -9.16
C VAL A 201 -7.50 5.00 -9.17
N ALA A 202 -7.83 3.84 -9.75
CA ALA A 202 -9.19 3.30 -9.69
C ALA A 202 -9.61 2.95 -8.26
N VAL A 203 -8.72 2.33 -7.47
CA VAL A 203 -8.96 2.07 -6.04
C VAL A 203 -9.18 3.37 -5.29
N TRP A 204 -8.36 4.40 -5.54
CA TRP A 204 -8.49 5.68 -4.88
C TRP A 204 -9.80 6.39 -5.16
N ALA A 205 -10.22 6.44 -6.43
CA ALA A 205 -11.51 6.98 -6.81
C ALA A 205 -12.67 6.24 -6.13
N SER A 206 -12.58 4.91 -6.06
CA SER A 206 -13.55 4.08 -5.33
C SER A 206 -13.61 4.40 -3.84
N GLU A 207 -12.45 4.50 -3.17
CA GLU A 207 -12.36 4.78 -1.74
C GLU A 207 -12.86 6.17 -1.35
N ILE A 208 -12.66 7.16 -2.21
CA ILE A 208 -13.18 8.52 -2.01
C ILE A 208 -14.70 8.58 -2.27
N GLY A 209 -15.22 7.70 -3.10
CA GLY A 209 -16.60 7.70 -3.60
C GLY A 209 -16.78 8.58 -4.83
N ASP A 210 -15.73 8.81 -5.61
CA ASP A 210 -15.78 9.53 -6.89
C ASP A 210 -16.25 8.60 -8.02
N ALA A 211 -17.56 8.47 -8.12
CA ALA A 211 -18.21 7.56 -9.06
C ALA A 211 -17.98 7.96 -10.53
N ASP A 212 -17.85 9.25 -10.82
CA ASP A 212 -17.65 9.75 -12.18
C ASP A 212 -16.24 9.38 -12.69
N THR A 213 -15.22 9.65 -11.90
CA THR A 213 -13.84 9.23 -12.21
C THR A 213 -13.73 7.72 -12.32
N LEU A 214 -14.29 6.96 -11.38
CA LEU A 214 -14.26 5.49 -11.44
C LEU A 214 -14.94 4.97 -12.69
N THR A 215 -16.11 5.52 -13.08
CA THR A 215 -16.83 5.13 -14.30
C THR A 215 -15.97 5.39 -15.54
N GLY A 216 -15.33 6.55 -15.64
CA GLY A 216 -14.43 6.87 -16.76
C GLY A 216 -13.24 5.91 -16.87
N LEU A 217 -12.61 5.57 -15.73
CA LEU A 217 -11.51 4.59 -15.69
C LEU A 217 -11.98 3.19 -16.12
N LEU A 218 -13.14 2.73 -15.66
CA LEU A 218 -13.71 1.44 -16.03
C LEU A 218 -14.10 1.41 -17.51
N THR A 219 -14.59 2.52 -18.07
CA THR A 219 -14.86 2.66 -19.52
C THR A 219 -13.58 2.47 -20.33
N HIS A 220 -12.48 3.14 -19.94
CA HIS A 220 -11.18 2.95 -20.58
C HIS A 220 -10.70 1.49 -20.51
N ALA A 221 -10.75 0.87 -19.33
CA ALA A 221 -10.35 -0.53 -19.17
C ALA A 221 -11.15 -1.49 -20.06
N SER A 222 -12.45 -1.22 -20.26
CA SER A 222 -13.32 -2.04 -21.09
C SER A 222 -13.01 -1.92 -22.58
N THR A 223 -12.60 -0.74 -23.04
CA THR A 223 -12.29 -0.47 -24.45
C THR A 223 -10.88 -0.88 -24.85
N THR A 224 -9.93 -0.87 -23.90
CA THR A 224 -8.53 -1.21 -24.15
C THR A 224 -8.20 -2.68 -23.89
N SER A 225 -9.06 -3.41 -23.18
CA SER A 225 -8.90 -4.86 -23.04
C SER A 225 -9.04 -5.50 -24.42
N PRO A 226 -8.03 -6.26 -24.91
CA PRO A 226 -8.18 -6.97 -26.18
C PRO A 226 -9.39 -7.89 -26.03
N GLY A 227 -10.39 -7.65 -26.89
CA GLY A 227 -11.66 -8.35 -26.85
C GLY A 227 -11.44 -9.85 -26.69
N THR A 228 -12.29 -10.49 -25.93
CA THR A 228 -12.34 -11.92 -25.62
C THR A 228 -12.52 -12.85 -26.85
N GLY A 229 -11.90 -12.49 -27.98
CA GLY A 229 -11.92 -13.21 -29.25
C GLY A 229 -10.70 -14.12 -29.49
N ARG A 230 -9.76 -14.20 -28.59
CA ARG A 230 -8.69 -15.21 -28.65
C ARG A 230 -8.79 -16.13 -27.44
N THR A 231 -9.32 -17.33 -27.68
CA THR A 231 -9.16 -18.49 -26.81
C THR A 231 -7.67 -18.70 -26.55
N SER A 232 -7.21 -18.27 -25.37
CA SER A 232 -5.88 -18.62 -24.92
C SER A 232 -5.78 -20.14 -24.80
N PRO A 233 -4.78 -20.80 -25.40
CA PRO A 233 -4.63 -22.26 -25.29
C PRO A 233 -4.19 -22.73 -23.88
N ASN A 234 -4.05 -21.84 -22.91
CA ASN A 234 -3.65 -22.18 -21.56
C ASN A 234 -4.81 -22.09 -20.56
N ARG A 235 -5.87 -22.87 -20.81
CA ARG A 235 -6.79 -23.23 -19.75
C ARG A 235 -6.13 -24.30 -18.89
N TRP A 236 -5.70 -23.93 -17.71
CA TRP A 236 -5.29 -24.86 -16.67
C TRP A 236 -6.49 -25.77 -16.34
N SER A 237 -6.50 -27.01 -16.86
CA SER A 237 -7.45 -28.03 -16.46
C SER A 237 -6.80 -28.88 -15.39
N PRO A 238 -7.39 -29.02 -14.19
CA PRO A 238 -6.90 -29.98 -13.22
C PRO A 238 -6.98 -31.38 -13.82
N ARG A 239 -5.86 -32.08 -13.89
CA ARG A 239 -5.84 -33.51 -14.31
C ARG A 239 -6.58 -34.28 -13.23
N SER A 240 -7.61 -35.00 -13.63
CA SER A 240 -8.25 -36.01 -12.82
C SER A 240 -7.24 -37.10 -12.45
N PRO A 241 -7.21 -37.57 -11.21
CA PRO A 241 -6.34 -38.70 -10.85
C PRO A 241 -6.80 -39.96 -11.61
N THR A 242 -5.86 -40.58 -12.33
CA THR A 242 -6.06 -41.93 -12.92
C THR A 242 -6.20 -42.95 -11.80
N PRO A 243 -7.17 -43.87 -11.85
CA PRO A 243 -7.23 -44.98 -10.89
C PRO A 243 -6.06 -45.92 -11.15
N SER A 244 -5.32 -46.24 -10.10
CA SER A 244 -4.31 -47.30 -10.09
C SER A 244 -5.03 -48.66 -10.11
N THR A 245 -4.77 -49.45 -11.14
CA THR A 245 -5.01 -50.92 -11.15
C THR A 245 -3.90 -51.61 -10.41
#